data_f3ef6dc882d81b152b04bbe155cfb3f9
#
_entry.id   f3ef6dc882d81b152b04bbe155cfb3f9
#
_cell.length_a   1.000
_cell.length_b   1.000
_cell.length_c   1.000
_cell.angle_alpha   90.00
_cell.angle_beta   90.00
_cell.angle_gamma   90.00
#
_symmetry.space_group_name_H-M   'P 1'
#
loop_
_entity.id
_entity.type
_entity.pdbx_description
1 polymer ?
#
loop_
_entity_poly.entity_id
_entity_poly.type
_entity_poly.pdbx_seq_one_letter_code
_entity_poly.pdbx_strand_id
1 'polypeptide(L)'
;MKLTNHKAFKSLQNSKIRVTDEVTSEYLQKKLFSLGFTWMNGSTDVMCTNEPFIIIHDNKTFGFSSFESYFNSLQNKELNALDVINLEVTGGVVRAFNGSDECFKEMMKHAPFGWVKHKNTYTQITHFDNTKVYTVDEEEMWYEDALDKLEFADGGTFGIENKNE
;
A
#
# COMPACT_ATOMS: atom_id res chain seq x y z
N MET A 1 12.83 11.36 -0.91
CA MET A 1 12.09 10.84 -2.08
C MET A 1 10.60 10.87 -1.72
N LYS A 2 9.79 11.57 -2.52
CA LYS A 2 8.34 11.63 -2.25
C LYS A 2 7.68 10.43 -2.92
N LEU A 3 6.93 9.64 -2.16
CA LEU A 3 6.19 8.49 -2.65
C LEU A 3 4.69 8.81 -2.72
N THR A 4 3.95 8.20 -3.66
CA THR A 4 2.49 8.16 -3.55
C THR A 4 2.09 7.31 -2.35
N ASN A 5 0.89 7.50 -1.80
CA ASN A 5 0.38 6.66 -0.69
C ASN A 5 0.47 5.17 -1.02
N HIS A 6 0.13 4.79 -2.25
CA HIS A 6 0.20 3.40 -2.70
C HIS A 6 1.64 2.85 -2.71
N LYS A 7 2.61 3.62 -3.25
CA LYS A 7 4.02 3.20 -3.23
C LYS A 7 4.59 3.13 -1.81
N ALA A 8 4.20 4.08 -0.95
CA ALA A 8 4.55 4.05 0.46
C ALA A 8 3.98 2.80 1.13
N PHE A 9 2.70 2.50 0.92
CA PHE A 9 2.05 1.30 1.41
C PHE A 9 2.80 0.02 0.96
N LYS A 10 3.05 -0.15 -0.35
CA LYS A 10 3.81 -1.32 -0.86
C LYS A 10 5.21 -1.45 -0.26
N SER A 11 5.88 -0.32 -0.01
CA SER A 11 7.23 -0.34 0.57
C SER A 11 7.25 -0.82 2.03
N LEU A 12 6.12 -0.70 2.73
CA LEU A 12 5.95 -1.08 4.13
C LEU A 12 5.35 -2.48 4.33
N GLN A 13 4.70 -3.05 3.31
CA GLN A 13 4.10 -4.38 3.41
C GLN A 13 5.12 -5.45 3.83
N ASN A 14 4.66 -6.43 4.60
CA ASN A 14 5.46 -7.56 5.06
C ASN A 14 6.79 -7.11 5.71
N SER A 15 6.71 -6.06 6.52
CA SER A 15 7.86 -5.54 7.26
C SER A 15 7.67 -5.63 8.76
N LYS A 16 8.77 -5.42 9.49
CA LYS A 16 8.81 -5.38 10.94
C LYS A 16 9.65 -4.20 11.40
N ILE A 17 9.28 -3.62 12.52
CA ILE A 17 9.91 -2.40 13.04
C ILE A 17 10.19 -2.58 14.53
N ARG A 18 11.43 -2.32 14.93
CA ARG A 18 11.81 -2.21 16.33
C ARG A 18 11.55 -0.78 16.81
N VAL A 19 10.83 -0.65 17.90
CA VAL A 19 10.48 0.63 18.52
C VAL A 19 11.30 0.80 19.80
N THR A 20 11.88 1.97 20.01
CA THR A 20 12.80 2.22 21.12
C THR A 20 12.14 2.81 22.35
N ASP A 21 10.99 3.49 22.17
CA ASP A 21 10.29 4.20 23.22
C ASP A 21 8.81 4.45 22.84
N GLU A 22 7.99 4.80 23.83
CA GLU A 22 6.55 5.01 23.67
C GLU A 22 6.22 6.18 22.73
N VAL A 23 7.02 7.25 22.74
CA VAL A 23 6.81 8.43 21.91
C VAL A 23 7.04 8.07 20.43
N THR A 24 8.11 7.35 20.15
CA THR A 24 8.40 6.84 18.81
C THR A 24 7.28 5.89 18.34
N SER A 25 6.78 5.03 19.23
CA SER A 25 5.64 4.13 18.94
C SER A 25 4.39 4.91 18.56
N GLU A 26 4.03 5.94 19.31
CA GLU A 26 2.87 6.79 19.04
C GLU A 26 2.97 7.47 17.66
N TYR A 27 4.10 8.10 17.36
CA TYR A 27 4.31 8.75 16.05
C TYR A 27 4.28 7.76 14.89
N LEU A 28 4.87 6.58 15.07
CA LEU A 28 4.86 5.52 14.07
C LEU A 28 3.44 5.03 13.78
N GLN A 29 2.63 4.77 14.83
CA GLN A 29 1.25 4.35 14.67
C GLN A 29 0.41 5.42 13.95
N LYS A 30 0.52 6.70 14.36
CA LYS A 30 -0.16 7.82 13.68
C LYS A 30 0.24 7.90 12.21
N LYS A 31 1.52 7.66 11.89
CA LYS A 31 1.99 7.63 10.51
C LYS A 31 1.38 6.47 9.74
N LEU A 32 1.36 5.27 10.30
CA LEU A 32 0.75 4.09 9.67
C LEU A 32 -0.75 4.33 9.40
N PHE A 33 -1.49 4.89 10.36
CA PHE A 33 -2.90 5.25 10.15
C PHE A 33 -3.08 6.25 9.01
N SER A 34 -2.22 7.27 8.94
CA SER A 34 -2.26 8.26 7.83
C SER A 34 -1.99 7.66 6.46
N LEU A 35 -1.34 6.50 6.41
CA LEU A 35 -1.07 5.73 5.19
C LEU A 35 -2.16 4.70 4.88
N GLY A 36 -3.22 4.62 5.70
CA GLY A 36 -4.35 3.72 5.51
C GLY A 36 -4.20 2.33 6.14
N PHE A 37 -3.18 2.13 6.98
CA PHE A 37 -3.10 0.92 7.81
C PHE A 37 -4.04 1.02 9.01
N THR A 38 -4.47 -0.11 9.52
CA THR A 38 -5.26 -0.23 10.76
C THR A 38 -4.68 -1.32 11.65
N TRP A 39 -5.08 -1.36 12.91
CA TRP A 39 -4.89 -2.57 13.70
C TRP A 39 -5.65 -3.76 13.09
N MET A 40 -5.27 -4.97 13.47
CA MET A 40 -5.96 -6.20 13.01
C MET A 40 -7.47 -6.22 13.31
N ASN A 41 -7.93 -5.48 14.33
CA ASN A 41 -9.35 -5.30 14.66
C ASN A 41 -10.02 -4.13 13.93
N GLY A 42 -9.31 -3.46 13.00
CA GLY A 42 -9.80 -2.31 12.23
C GLY A 42 -9.71 -0.96 12.95
N SER A 43 -9.28 -0.90 14.23
CA SER A 43 -9.10 0.37 14.95
C SER A 43 -7.94 1.20 14.39
N THR A 44 -8.06 2.52 14.54
CA THR A 44 -7.02 3.53 14.28
C THR A 44 -6.66 4.32 15.54
N ASP A 45 -6.98 3.80 16.72
CA ASP A 45 -6.59 4.41 17.99
C ASP A 45 -5.15 4.05 18.33
N VAL A 46 -4.40 5.01 18.87
CA VAL A 46 -3.05 4.74 19.39
C VAL A 46 -3.17 3.86 20.63
N MET A 47 -2.51 2.70 20.61
CA MET A 47 -2.52 1.75 21.73
C MET A 47 -1.21 0.96 21.79
N CYS A 48 -0.95 0.29 22.91
CA CYS A 48 0.20 -0.59 23.11
C CYS A 48 1.54 0.09 22.78
N THR A 49 1.70 1.35 23.17
CA THR A 49 2.91 2.14 22.86
C THR A 49 4.16 1.65 23.59
N ASN A 50 3.99 0.88 24.66
CA ASN A 50 5.07 0.26 25.43
C ASN A 50 5.59 -1.04 24.78
N GLU A 51 4.97 -1.53 23.71
CA GLU A 51 5.41 -2.75 23.04
C GLU A 51 6.57 -2.47 22.07
N PRO A 52 7.65 -3.25 22.14
CA PRO A 52 8.89 -2.94 21.42
C PRO A 52 8.89 -3.28 19.94
N PHE A 53 7.89 -4.03 19.47
CA PHE A 53 7.87 -4.54 18.10
C PHE A 53 6.53 -4.30 17.42
N ILE A 54 6.58 -3.68 16.22
CA ILE A 54 5.44 -3.55 15.31
C ILE A 54 5.69 -4.42 14.08
N ILE A 55 4.66 -5.17 13.66
CA ILE A 55 4.69 -6.08 12.52
C ILE A 55 3.62 -5.61 11.53
N ILE A 56 4.03 -5.28 10.32
CA ILE A 56 3.16 -4.80 9.25
C ILE A 56 2.88 -5.95 8.29
N HIS A 57 1.59 -6.20 8.06
CA HIS A 57 1.10 -7.27 7.18
C HIS A 57 0.84 -6.76 5.76
N ASP A 58 0.54 -7.66 4.84
CA ASP A 58 0.23 -7.36 3.43
C ASP A 58 -1.22 -6.88 3.19
N ASN A 59 -2.11 -7.11 4.16
CA ASN A 59 -3.54 -6.81 4.11
C ASN A 59 -3.92 -5.43 4.70
N LYS A 60 -3.00 -4.47 4.71
CA LYS A 60 -3.18 -3.12 5.31
C LYS A 60 -3.41 -3.12 6.82
N THR A 61 -3.00 -4.16 7.51
CA THR A 61 -3.05 -4.20 8.97
C THR A 61 -1.65 -4.22 9.57
N PHE A 62 -1.56 -3.89 10.84
CA PHE A 62 -0.37 -4.12 11.64
C PHE A 62 -0.73 -4.61 13.04
N GLY A 63 0.22 -5.23 13.69
CA GLY A 63 0.12 -5.73 15.04
C GLY A 63 1.36 -5.39 15.86
N PHE A 64 1.39 -5.80 17.11
CA PHE A 64 2.54 -5.66 17.99
C PHE A 64 2.98 -7.00 18.57
N SER A 65 4.19 -7.03 19.12
CA SER A 65 4.70 -8.17 19.88
C SER A 65 5.64 -7.68 20.98
N SER A 66 5.60 -8.36 22.11
CA SER A 66 6.55 -8.18 23.22
C SER A 66 7.75 -9.16 23.11
N PHE A 67 7.67 -10.15 22.22
CA PHE A 67 8.62 -11.24 22.16
C PHE A 67 9.70 -11.04 21.09
N GLU A 68 10.93 -10.79 21.51
CA GLU A 68 12.07 -10.64 20.62
C GLU A 68 12.37 -11.90 19.80
N SER A 69 12.17 -13.09 20.39
CA SER A 69 12.35 -14.36 19.68
C SER A 69 11.38 -14.49 18.50
N TYR A 70 10.12 -14.08 18.67
CA TYR A 70 9.13 -14.05 17.60
C TYR A 70 9.53 -13.04 16.52
N PHE A 71 9.86 -11.80 16.92
CA PHE A 71 10.31 -10.77 15.99
C PHE A 71 11.50 -11.23 15.15
N ASN A 72 12.51 -11.84 15.76
CA ASN A 72 13.71 -12.33 15.08
C ASN A 72 13.42 -13.53 14.16
N SER A 73 12.41 -14.36 14.47
CA SER A 73 12.03 -15.51 13.64
C SER A 73 11.34 -15.12 12.33
N LEU A 74 10.75 -13.93 12.26
CA LEU A 74 10.07 -13.45 11.07
C LEU A 74 11.06 -13.10 9.95
N GLN A 75 10.79 -13.59 8.74
CA GLN A 75 11.57 -13.28 7.53
C GLN A 75 11.21 -11.91 6.92
N ASN A 76 10.35 -11.14 7.60
CA ASN A 76 9.93 -9.82 7.18
C ASN A 76 11.13 -8.85 7.12
N LYS A 77 11.09 -7.92 6.15
CA LYS A 77 12.07 -6.85 6.07
C LYS A 77 12.04 -5.98 7.33
N GLU A 78 13.17 -5.82 8.00
CA GLU A 78 13.27 -4.89 9.13
C GLU A 78 13.46 -3.46 8.62
N LEU A 79 12.64 -2.52 9.13
CA LEU A 79 12.67 -1.11 8.80
C LEU A 79 13.02 -0.29 10.04
N ASN A 80 13.65 0.86 9.83
CA ASN A 80 13.89 1.83 10.89
C ASN A 80 12.63 2.65 11.16
N ALA A 81 12.24 2.82 12.42
CA ALA A 81 11.03 3.55 12.81
C ALA A 81 11.05 5.02 12.33
N LEU A 82 12.19 5.71 12.45
CA LEU A 82 12.31 7.11 12.04
C LEU A 82 12.22 7.28 10.52
N ASP A 83 12.72 6.31 9.74
CA ASP A 83 12.58 6.36 8.28
C ASP A 83 11.10 6.27 7.87
N VAL A 84 10.30 5.46 8.57
CA VAL A 84 8.86 5.34 8.33
C VAL A 84 8.10 6.59 8.78
N ILE A 85 8.42 7.12 9.96
CA ILE A 85 7.80 8.35 10.49
C ILE A 85 8.04 9.53 9.55
N ASN A 86 9.27 9.67 9.04
CA ASN A 86 9.69 10.76 8.17
C ASN A 86 9.38 10.52 6.68
N LEU A 87 8.70 9.42 6.33
CA LEU A 87 8.35 9.12 4.96
C LEU A 87 7.46 10.23 4.39
N GLU A 88 7.97 10.99 3.43
CA GLU A 88 7.17 11.99 2.73
C GLU A 88 6.27 11.30 1.71
N VAL A 89 4.97 11.49 1.86
CA VAL A 89 3.95 10.94 0.97
C VAL A 89 3.18 12.06 0.31
N THR A 90 3.05 11.97 -1.00
CA THR A 90 2.26 12.89 -1.82
C THR A 90 1.09 12.14 -2.45
N GLY A 91 -0.08 12.74 -2.40
CA GLY A 91 -1.31 12.17 -2.95
C GLY A 91 -2.27 11.68 -1.86
N GLY A 92 -3.55 11.64 -2.21
CA GLY A 92 -4.62 11.11 -1.36
C GLY A 92 -4.58 9.58 -1.25
N VAL A 93 -5.53 9.04 -0.52
CA VAL A 93 -5.77 7.59 -0.48
C VAL A 93 -6.18 7.14 -1.88
N VAL A 94 -5.46 6.16 -2.42
CA VAL A 94 -5.83 5.56 -3.71
C VAL A 94 -6.88 4.49 -3.46
N ARG A 95 -7.97 4.55 -4.22
CA ARG A 95 -9.02 3.53 -4.21
C ARG A 95 -9.11 2.82 -5.55
N ALA A 96 -9.67 1.64 -5.56
CA ALA A 96 -10.04 0.92 -6.77
C ALA A 96 -11.08 1.69 -7.62
N PHE A 97 -11.16 1.37 -8.89
CA PHE A 97 -12.18 1.94 -9.78
C PHE A 97 -13.59 1.46 -9.39
N ASN A 98 -14.56 2.36 -9.49
CA ASN A 98 -15.99 2.06 -9.35
C ASN A 98 -16.64 1.75 -10.72
N GLY A 99 -16.01 0.88 -11.49
CA GLY A 99 -16.52 0.44 -12.78
C GLY A 99 -15.67 0.87 -13.98
N SER A 100 -16.09 0.43 -15.14
CA SER A 100 -15.37 0.59 -16.41
C SER A 100 -15.16 2.04 -16.84
N ASP A 101 -16.12 2.92 -16.56
CA ASP A 101 -16.02 4.32 -16.95
C ASP A 101 -14.88 5.07 -16.20
N GLU A 102 -14.72 4.80 -14.92
CA GLU A 102 -13.61 5.37 -14.14
C GLU A 102 -12.27 4.80 -14.59
N CYS A 103 -12.21 3.47 -14.81
CA CYS A 103 -11.02 2.80 -15.32
C CYS A 103 -10.60 3.41 -16.68
N PHE A 104 -11.54 3.56 -17.62
CA PHE A 104 -11.26 4.13 -18.93
C PHE A 104 -10.76 5.58 -18.82
N LYS A 105 -11.46 6.43 -18.06
CA LYS A 105 -11.06 7.84 -17.87
C LYS A 105 -9.67 7.98 -17.26
N GLU A 106 -9.32 7.09 -16.32
CA GLU A 106 -7.98 7.11 -15.73
C GLU A 106 -6.93 6.62 -16.73
N MET A 107 -7.18 5.51 -17.44
CA MET A 107 -6.27 5.00 -18.48
C MET A 107 -5.96 6.04 -19.57
N MET A 108 -6.93 6.92 -19.91
CA MET A 108 -6.74 8.00 -20.88
C MET A 108 -5.71 9.05 -20.45
N LYS A 109 -5.39 9.13 -19.16
CA LYS A 109 -4.38 10.09 -18.64
C LYS A 109 -2.95 9.52 -18.69
N HIS A 110 -2.80 8.22 -18.98
CA HIS A 110 -1.53 7.51 -18.95
C HIS A 110 -1.05 7.10 -20.34
N ALA A 111 0.26 7.06 -20.53
CA ALA A 111 0.87 6.71 -21.81
C ALA A 111 1.96 5.62 -21.62
N PRO A 112 1.97 4.60 -22.49
CA PRO A 112 1.01 4.31 -23.57
C PRO A 112 -0.33 3.82 -23.02
N PHE A 113 -1.44 4.19 -23.67
CA PHE A 113 -2.78 3.78 -23.28
C PHE A 113 -2.91 2.25 -23.16
N GLY A 114 -3.47 1.81 -22.02
CA GLY A 114 -3.69 0.38 -21.75
C GLY A 114 -2.45 -0.42 -21.36
N TRP A 115 -1.28 0.21 -21.28
CA TRP A 115 -0.07 -0.49 -20.83
C TRP A 115 0.12 -0.33 -19.32
N VAL A 116 0.37 -1.47 -18.69
CA VAL A 116 0.60 -1.57 -17.24
C VAL A 116 1.84 -2.42 -16.96
N LYS A 117 2.39 -2.28 -15.77
CA LYS A 117 3.45 -3.11 -15.23
C LYS A 117 2.86 -4.06 -14.19
N HIS A 118 3.10 -5.36 -14.38
CA HIS A 118 2.73 -6.43 -13.48
C HIS A 118 3.95 -7.30 -13.18
N LYS A 119 4.24 -7.58 -11.91
CA LYS A 119 5.42 -8.40 -11.50
C LYS A 119 6.73 -7.98 -12.19
N ASN A 120 6.97 -6.67 -12.32
CA ASN A 120 8.11 -6.07 -13.03
C ASN A 120 8.15 -6.31 -14.56
N THR A 121 7.10 -6.82 -15.16
CA THR A 121 6.97 -7.00 -16.61
C THR A 121 5.88 -6.08 -17.16
N TYR A 122 6.11 -5.49 -18.32
CA TYR A 122 5.08 -4.71 -19.01
C TYR A 122 4.12 -5.65 -19.73
N THR A 123 2.82 -5.42 -19.51
CA THR A 123 1.73 -6.13 -20.18
C THR A 123 0.65 -5.14 -20.62
N GLN A 124 -0.25 -5.56 -21.48
CA GLN A 124 -1.32 -4.72 -21.98
C GLN A 124 -2.67 -5.16 -21.45
N ILE A 125 -3.51 -4.20 -21.06
CA ILE A 125 -4.92 -4.44 -20.77
C ILE A 125 -5.64 -4.69 -22.10
N THR A 126 -6.29 -5.84 -22.23
CA THR A 126 -7.05 -6.22 -23.44
C THR A 126 -8.47 -5.72 -23.37
N HIS A 127 -9.09 -5.83 -22.21
CA HIS A 127 -10.41 -5.25 -21.94
C HIS A 127 -10.64 -5.11 -20.42
N PHE A 128 -11.72 -4.45 -20.05
CA PHE A 128 -12.18 -4.30 -18.68
C PHE A 128 -13.70 -4.17 -18.66
N ASP A 129 -14.30 -4.64 -17.59
CA ASP A 129 -15.72 -4.50 -17.32
C ASP A 129 -15.99 -3.63 -16.08
N ASN A 130 -17.19 -3.68 -15.49
CA ASN A 130 -17.51 -2.89 -14.31
C ASN A 130 -16.82 -3.34 -13.03
N THR A 131 -16.13 -4.48 -13.03
CA THR A 131 -15.57 -5.11 -11.83
C THR A 131 -14.14 -5.57 -11.99
N LYS A 132 -13.72 -5.88 -13.21
CA LYS A 132 -12.43 -6.52 -13.49
C LYS A 132 -11.68 -5.88 -14.64
N VAL A 133 -10.38 -6.09 -14.65
CA VAL A 133 -9.45 -5.81 -15.74
C VAL A 133 -8.84 -7.13 -16.22
N TYR A 134 -8.57 -7.22 -17.52
CA TYR A 134 -8.01 -8.40 -18.20
C TYR A 134 -6.75 -8.00 -18.96
N THR A 135 -5.70 -8.79 -18.83
CA THR A 135 -4.42 -8.55 -19.52
C THR A 135 -4.21 -9.52 -20.67
N VAL A 136 -3.25 -9.19 -21.54
CA VAL A 136 -2.87 -10.04 -22.69
C VAL A 136 -2.34 -11.41 -22.26
N ASP A 137 -1.83 -11.51 -21.05
CA ASP A 137 -1.34 -12.76 -20.45
C ASP A 137 -2.46 -13.63 -19.87
N GLU A 138 -3.72 -13.32 -20.25
CA GLU A 138 -4.94 -14.00 -19.80
C GLU A 138 -5.19 -13.94 -18.27
N GLU A 139 -4.53 -13.05 -17.56
CA GLU A 139 -4.83 -12.80 -16.15
C GLU A 139 -6.05 -11.88 -16.03
N GLU A 140 -7.06 -12.32 -15.26
CA GLU A 140 -8.18 -11.49 -14.83
C GLU A 140 -7.97 -11.06 -13.37
N MET A 141 -8.25 -9.80 -13.08
CA MET A 141 -8.11 -9.25 -11.72
C MET A 141 -9.29 -8.37 -11.37
N TRP A 142 -9.84 -8.53 -10.16
CA TRP A 142 -10.74 -7.53 -9.59
C TRP A 142 -10.02 -6.19 -9.46
N TYR A 143 -10.74 -5.08 -9.55
CA TYR A 143 -10.12 -3.75 -9.44
C TYR A 143 -9.39 -3.54 -8.12
N GLU A 144 -9.88 -4.11 -7.01
CA GLU A 144 -9.23 -4.10 -5.71
C GLU A 144 -7.89 -4.83 -5.74
N ASP A 145 -7.83 -5.99 -6.39
CA ASP A 145 -6.58 -6.75 -6.56
C ASP A 145 -5.61 -6.07 -7.52
N ALA A 146 -6.14 -5.49 -8.60
CA ALA A 146 -5.36 -4.79 -9.61
C ALA A 146 -4.69 -3.53 -9.05
N LEU A 147 -5.35 -2.84 -8.11
CA LEU A 147 -4.79 -1.71 -7.38
C LEU A 147 -3.44 -2.04 -6.74
N ASP A 148 -3.32 -3.24 -6.19
CA ASP A 148 -2.10 -3.68 -5.51
C ASP A 148 -1.07 -4.34 -6.46
N LYS A 149 -1.51 -4.83 -7.62
CA LYS A 149 -0.68 -5.63 -8.54
C LYS A 149 -0.22 -4.87 -9.77
N LEU A 150 -1.00 -3.88 -10.21
CA LEU A 150 -0.72 -3.14 -11.45
C LEU A 150 -0.22 -1.72 -11.15
N GLU A 151 0.60 -1.23 -12.05
CA GLU A 151 1.05 0.16 -12.14
C GLU A 151 0.97 0.57 -13.61
N PHE A 152 0.50 1.79 -13.92
CA PHE A 152 0.55 2.27 -15.31
C PHE A 152 2.00 2.32 -15.82
N ALA A 153 2.20 2.11 -17.10
CA ALA A 153 3.54 2.01 -17.70
C ALA A 153 4.40 3.26 -17.49
N ASP A 154 3.79 4.42 -17.33
CA ASP A 154 4.46 5.69 -17.01
C ASP A 154 4.76 5.88 -15.51
N GLY A 155 4.44 4.89 -14.69
CA GLY A 155 4.66 4.90 -13.23
C GLY A 155 3.50 5.46 -12.42
N GLY A 156 2.36 5.76 -13.04
CA GLY A 156 1.14 6.13 -12.34
C GLY A 156 0.50 4.95 -11.61
N THR A 157 -0.18 5.22 -10.51
CA THR A 157 -0.88 4.19 -9.73
C THR A 157 -2.13 3.72 -10.47
N PHE A 158 -2.37 2.41 -10.53
CA PHE A 158 -3.57 1.85 -11.12
C PHE A 158 -4.76 1.97 -10.15
N GLY A 159 -5.45 3.12 -10.19
CA GLY A 159 -6.55 3.45 -9.27
C GLY A 159 -6.83 4.96 -9.27
N ILE A 160 -7.83 5.38 -8.50
CA ILE A 160 -8.21 6.78 -8.34
C ILE A 160 -7.53 7.38 -7.11
N GLU A 161 -6.72 8.40 -7.29
CA GLU A 161 -6.20 9.20 -6.19
C GLU A 161 -7.28 10.16 -5.69
N ASN A 162 -7.79 9.93 -4.48
CA ASN A 162 -8.60 10.92 -3.77
C ASN A 162 -7.67 12.04 -3.30
N LYS A 163 -7.68 13.16 -3.98
CA LYS A 163 -7.04 14.38 -3.47
C LYS A 163 -7.83 14.81 -2.23
N ASN A 164 -7.21 14.74 -1.07
CA ASN A 164 -7.75 15.43 0.10
C ASN A 164 -7.75 16.92 -0.23
N GLU A 165 -8.95 17.48 -0.46
CA GLU A 165 -9.17 18.92 -0.50
C GLU A 165 -8.97 19.53 0.88
#